data_bc7edab1944792b3581f1aa8df10af86
#
_entry.id   bc7edab1944792b3581f1aa8df10af86
#
_cell.length_a   1.000
_cell.length_b   1.000
_cell.length_c   1.000
_cell.angle_alpha   90.00
_cell.angle_beta   90.00
_cell.angle_gamma   90.00
#
_symmetry.space_group_name_H-M   'P 1'
#
loop_
_entity.id
_entity.type
_entity.pdbx_description
1 polymer ?
#
loop_
_entity_poly.entity_id
_entity_poly.type
_entity_poly.pdbx_seq_one_letter_code
_entity_poly.pdbx_strand_id
1 'polypeptide(L)'
;MGLLEFDKLPINTLVGADWKTFKAVTANKTIDKGFRNKYFLTKSVCRLLSLLQPFEDARYRKIADKPLEMDPVFILGHWRSGTTFMHNVFSCDKHFGYNTTYQTVFPNLMLWGQPFFKKNMAFLMPDKRPTDNMELKVDLPQEEEFALANMMPYTYYNFWFFPKHMLEYCDRYLLFDNISEHEREVFKETFLKLIKISLWNTKGSQFLSKNPPHTGRVKTLVEMF
;
A
#
# COMPACT_ATOMS: atom_id res chain seq x y z
N MET A 1 1.78 -14.86 18.41
CA MET A 1 0.47 -14.56 19.06
C MET A 1 0.31 -13.06 19.06
N GLY A 2 -0.48 -12.53 18.12
CA GLY A 2 -0.71 -11.08 18.00
C GLY A 2 -1.44 -10.55 19.25
N LEU A 3 -0.99 -9.42 19.77
CA LEU A 3 -1.50 -8.86 21.03
C LEU A 3 -2.82 -8.10 20.86
N LEU A 4 -3.19 -7.73 19.63
CA LEU A 4 -4.34 -6.85 19.38
C LEU A 4 -5.24 -7.39 18.26
N GLU A 5 -6.54 -7.33 18.46
CA GLU A 5 -7.51 -7.53 17.38
C GLU A 5 -7.52 -6.30 16.46
N PHE A 6 -7.73 -6.52 15.16
CA PHE A 6 -7.57 -5.48 14.13
C PHE A 6 -8.50 -4.26 14.33
N ASP A 7 -9.70 -4.49 14.80
CA ASP A 7 -10.70 -3.44 15.11
C ASP A 7 -10.36 -2.65 16.38
N LYS A 8 -9.62 -3.27 17.30
CA LYS A 8 -9.17 -2.66 18.56
C LYS A 8 -7.86 -1.89 18.43
N LEU A 9 -7.21 -1.89 17.26
CA LEU A 9 -6.02 -1.08 17.05
C LEU A 9 -6.32 0.41 17.26
N PRO A 10 -5.52 1.12 18.08
CA PRO A 10 -5.75 2.53 18.39
C PRO A 10 -5.41 3.47 17.22
N ILE A 11 -4.82 2.94 16.15
CA ILE A 11 -4.41 3.65 14.94
C ILE A 11 -5.13 3.09 13.72
N ASN A 12 -5.21 3.90 12.65
CA ASN A 12 -5.72 3.49 11.36
C ASN A 12 -4.58 2.98 10.47
N THR A 13 -4.87 2.18 9.44
CA THR A 13 -3.88 1.72 8.45
C THR A 13 -3.24 2.84 7.64
N LEU A 14 -3.79 4.05 7.66
CA LEU A 14 -3.17 5.28 7.13
C LEU A 14 -1.94 5.75 7.95
N VAL A 15 -1.57 5.04 8.99
CA VAL A 15 -0.45 5.38 9.90
C VAL A 15 0.91 5.46 9.21
N GLY A 16 1.08 4.76 8.10
CA GLY A 16 2.31 4.80 7.30
C GLY A 16 2.36 5.88 6.24
N ALA A 17 1.30 6.69 6.12
CA ALA A 17 1.29 7.81 5.17
C ALA A 17 2.29 8.90 5.58
N ASP A 18 2.90 9.52 4.56
CA ASP A 18 3.60 10.78 4.80
C ASP A 18 2.62 11.91 5.16
N TRP A 19 3.15 12.99 5.72
CA TRP A 19 2.35 14.12 6.19
C TRP A 19 1.56 14.82 5.07
N LYS A 20 2.11 14.87 3.85
CA LYS A 20 1.45 15.46 2.67
C LYS A 20 0.25 14.62 2.26
N THR A 21 0.44 13.32 2.12
CA THR A 21 -0.62 12.35 1.78
C THR A 21 -1.69 12.32 2.87
N PHE A 22 -1.31 12.21 4.15
CA PHE A 22 -2.28 12.23 5.25
C PHE A 22 -3.17 13.48 5.22
N LYS A 23 -2.59 14.67 5.03
CA LYS A 23 -3.37 15.92 4.93
C LYS A 23 -4.31 15.89 3.73
N ALA A 24 -3.84 15.46 2.56
CA ALA A 24 -4.64 15.43 1.35
C ALA A 24 -5.83 14.46 1.47
N VAL A 25 -5.60 13.24 2.00
CA VAL A 25 -6.66 12.24 2.20
C VAL A 25 -7.71 12.70 3.21
N THR A 26 -7.31 13.42 4.25
CA THR A 26 -8.23 13.87 5.31
C THR A 26 -8.79 15.29 5.10
N ALA A 27 -8.35 16.01 4.05
CA ALA A 27 -8.83 17.35 3.73
C ALA A 27 -10.33 17.34 3.47
N ASN A 28 -11.04 18.30 4.06
CA ASN A 28 -12.49 18.49 3.89
C ASN A 28 -13.35 17.25 4.26
N LYS A 29 -12.79 16.32 5.03
CA LYS A 29 -13.51 15.12 5.51
C LYS A 29 -13.96 15.30 6.95
N THR A 30 -15.19 14.90 7.25
CA THR A 30 -15.74 14.92 8.60
C THR A 30 -15.29 13.68 9.36
N ILE A 31 -14.70 13.87 10.53
CA ILE A 31 -14.31 12.78 11.43
C ILE A 31 -15.38 12.61 12.50
N ASP A 32 -16.05 11.47 12.48
CA ASP A 32 -17.08 11.14 13.46
C ASP A 32 -16.50 11.10 14.90
N LYS A 33 -17.31 11.49 15.88
CA LYS A 33 -16.86 11.66 17.29
C LYS A 33 -16.17 10.41 17.85
N GLY A 34 -16.67 9.21 17.54
CA GLY A 34 -16.11 7.93 17.98
C GLY A 34 -14.71 7.62 17.45
N PHE A 35 -14.32 8.24 16.32
CA PHE A 35 -13.01 8.00 15.69
C PHE A 35 -11.99 9.12 15.92
N ARG A 36 -12.33 10.16 16.66
CA ARG A 36 -11.43 11.32 16.87
C ARG A 36 -10.10 10.92 17.52
N ASN A 37 -10.12 10.09 18.56
CA ASN A 37 -8.88 9.64 19.21
C ASN A 37 -8.00 8.86 18.26
N LYS A 38 -8.57 7.93 17.51
CA LYS A 38 -7.87 7.15 16.48
C LYS A 38 -7.28 8.07 15.39
N TYR A 39 -8.04 9.08 14.95
CA TYR A 39 -7.57 10.08 14.00
C TYR A 39 -6.38 10.88 14.53
N PHE A 40 -6.49 11.44 15.76
CA PHE A 40 -5.42 12.25 16.34
C PHE A 40 -4.15 11.45 16.59
N LEU A 41 -4.26 10.21 17.04
CA LEU A 41 -3.11 9.34 17.24
C LEU A 41 -2.45 9.01 15.89
N THR A 42 -3.23 8.58 14.90
CA THR A 42 -2.72 8.32 13.53
C THR A 42 -2.03 9.56 12.95
N LYS A 43 -2.67 10.73 13.05
CA LYS A 43 -2.12 12.03 12.63
C LYS A 43 -0.77 12.31 13.26
N SER A 44 -0.63 12.09 14.58
CA SER A 44 0.61 12.35 15.32
C SER A 44 1.72 11.40 14.88
N VAL A 45 1.39 10.12 14.68
CA VAL A 45 2.37 9.13 14.19
C VAL A 45 2.80 9.45 12.76
N CYS A 46 1.89 9.76 11.84
CA CYS A 46 2.22 10.15 10.47
C CYS A 46 3.16 11.36 10.45
N ARG A 47 2.87 12.39 11.28
CA ARG A 47 3.72 13.58 11.37
C ARG A 47 5.12 13.24 11.88
N LEU A 48 5.22 12.38 12.89
CA LEU A 48 6.50 11.94 13.45
C LEU A 48 7.30 11.11 12.45
N LEU A 49 6.66 10.11 11.81
CA LEU A 49 7.32 9.26 10.82
C LEU A 49 7.77 10.04 9.58
N SER A 50 7.05 11.10 9.21
CA SER A 50 7.43 11.97 8.08
C SER A 50 8.75 12.70 8.29
N LEU A 51 9.24 12.84 9.53
CA LEU A 51 10.57 13.37 9.82
C LEU A 51 11.69 12.42 9.33
N LEU A 52 11.37 11.16 9.13
CA LEU A 52 12.29 10.13 8.64
C LEU A 52 12.32 10.03 7.11
N GLN A 53 11.38 10.70 6.42
CA GLN A 53 11.26 10.68 4.96
C GLN A 53 12.57 11.06 4.22
N PRO A 54 13.36 12.07 4.64
CA PRO A 54 14.61 12.40 3.95
C PRO A 54 15.62 11.23 3.92
N PHE A 55 15.62 10.37 4.94
CA PHE A 55 16.51 9.19 4.98
C PHE A 55 16.03 8.09 4.02
N GLU A 56 14.71 7.89 3.92
CA GLU A 56 14.10 6.99 2.94
C GLU A 56 14.40 7.45 1.52
N ASP A 57 14.17 8.74 1.23
CA ASP A 57 14.40 9.33 -0.10
C ASP A 57 15.89 9.28 -0.51
N ALA A 58 16.80 9.47 0.44
CA ALA A 58 18.24 9.34 0.18
C ALA A 58 18.64 7.90 -0.21
N ARG A 59 17.95 6.89 0.34
CA ARG A 59 18.15 5.50 -0.04
C ARG A 59 17.47 5.17 -1.37
N TYR A 60 16.25 5.67 -1.59
CA TYR A 60 15.54 5.47 -2.84
C TYR A 60 16.31 6.01 -4.04
N ARG A 61 16.95 7.17 -3.94
CA ARG A 61 17.78 7.74 -5.02
C ARG A 61 18.83 6.78 -5.58
N LYS A 62 19.32 5.81 -4.79
CA LYS A 62 20.29 4.80 -5.25
C LYS A 62 19.70 3.74 -6.19
N ILE A 63 18.39 3.63 -6.23
CA ILE A 63 17.65 2.65 -7.04
C ILE A 63 16.66 3.31 -8.01
N ALA A 64 16.43 4.61 -7.88
CA ALA A 64 15.43 5.34 -8.67
C ALA A 64 15.67 5.22 -10.17
N ASP A 65 16.93 5.38 -10.60
CA ASP A 65 17.32 5.36 -12.02
C ASP A 65 17.53 3.95 -12.59
N LYS A 66 17.44 2.91 -11.76
CA LYS A 66 17.57 1.53 -12.25
C LYS A 66 16.35 1.17 -13.09
N PRO A 67 16.53 0.68 -14.33
CA PRO A 67 15.41 0.15 -15.11
C PRO A 67 14.86 -1.12 -14.43
N LEU A 68 13.63 -1.47 -14.76
CA LEU A 68 13.11 -2.80 -14.46
C LEU A 68 13.80 -3.80 -15.42
N GLU A 69 14.22 -4.94 -14.88
CA GLU A 69 14.85 -6.00 -15.69
C GLU A 69 13.80 -6.72 -16.56
N MET A 70 12.57 -6.82 -16.06
CA MET A 70 11.44 -7.48 -16.71
C MET A 70 10.16 -6.73 -16.41
N ASP A 71 9.21 -6.77 -17.34
CA ASP A 71 7.87 -6.21 -17.14
C ASP A 71 7.15 -6.98 -16.03
N PRO A 72 6.33 -6.28 -15.21
CA PRO A 72 5.55 -6.91 -14.14
C PRO A 72 4.56 -7.95 -14.65
N VAL A 73 4.35 -8.99 -13.86
CA VAL A 73 3.25 -9.95 -14.05
C VAL A 73 2.07 -9.53 -13.18
N PHE A 74 0.87 -9.43 -13.77
CA PHE A 74 -0.34 -9.00 -13.09
C PHE A 74 -1.34 -10.13 -12.91
N ILE A 75 -1.68 -10.45 -11.64
CA ILE A 75 -2.81 -11.31 -11.30
C ILE A 75 -4.04 -10.42 -11.24
N LEU A 76 -4.82 -10.41 -12.31
CA LEU A 76 -6.07 -9.66 -12.42
C LEU A 76 -7.25 -10.51 -11.94
N GLY A 77 -8.22 -9.87 -11.32
CA GLY A 77 -9.45 -10.54 -10.88
C GLY A 77 -10.19 -9.73 -9.81
N HIS A 78 -11.47 -10.00 -9.69
CA HIS A 78 -12.33 -9.38 -8.70
C HIS A 78 -11.97 -9.84 -7.27
N TRP A 79 -12.36 -9.06 -6.27
CA TRP A 79 -12.27 -9.47 -4.86
C TRP A 79 -13.00 -10.81 -4.66
N ARG A 80 -12.47 -11.67 -3.80
CA ARG A 80 -13.02 -13.00 -3.48
C ARG A 80 -13.02 -14.00 -4.64
N SER A 81 -12.17 -13.82 -5.65
CA SER A 81 -11.99 -14.75 -6.80
C SER A 81 -10.77 -15.68 -6.67
N GLY A 82 -10.16 -15.79 -5.51
CA GLY A 82 -8.98 -16.64 -5.29
C GLY A 82 -7.64 -16.01 -5.63
N THR A 83 -7.58 -14.73 -6.05
CA THR A 83 -6.35 -14.04 -6.43
C THR A 83 -5.29 -14.01 -5.32
N THR A 84 -5.69 -13.98 -4.04
CA THR A 84 -4.74 -14.06 -2.92
C THR A 84 -4.06 -15.42 -2.84
N PHE A 85 -4.80 -16.50 -3.08
CA PHE A 85 -4.22 -17.84 -3.14
C PHE A 85 -3.21 -17.95 -4.27
N MET A 86 -3.57 -17.50 -5.46
CA MET A 86 -2.67 -17.44 -6.63
C MET A 86 -1.40 -16.63 -6.30
N HIS A 87 -1.55 -15.45 -5.70
CA HIS A 87 -0.42 -14.61 -5.31
C HIS A 87 0.54 -15.34 -4.37
N ASN A 88 0.01 -16.02 -3.34
CA ASN A 88 0.82 -16.80 -2.42
C ASN A 88 1.54 -17.97 -3.10
N VAL A 89 0.88 -18.67 -4.03
CA VAL A 89 1.50 -19.78 -4.77
C VAL A 89 2.64 -19.28 -5.65
N PHE A 90 2.40 -18.24 -6.47
CA PHE A 90 3.44 -17.69 -7.34
C PHE A 90 4.60 -17.04 -6.56
N SER A 91 4.32 -16.43 -5.42
CA SER A 91 5.36 -15.82 -4.56
C SER A 91 6.31 -16.84 -3.91
N CYS A 92 6.03 -18.15 -4.00
CA CYS A 92 6.96 -19.19 -3.60
C CYS A 92 8.16 -19.30 -4.55
N ASP A 93 8.01 -18.86 -5.80
CA ASP A 93 9.12 -18.75 -6.73
C ASP A 93 9.94 -17.49 -6.42
N LYS A 94 11.23 -17.68 -6.11
CA LYS A 94 12.17 -16.58 -5.78
C LYS A 94 12.45 -15.63 -6.95
N HIS A 95 12.07 -16.03 -8.17
CA HIS A 95 12.13 -15.15 -9.34
C HIS A 95 11.24 -13.91 -9.14
N PHE A 96 10.10 -14.08 -8.49
CA PHE A 96 9.16 -13.00 -8.26
C PHE A 96 9.50 -12.19 -7.00
N GLY A 97 9.49 -10.86 -7.18
CA GLY A 97 9.39 -9.92 -6.07
C GLY A 97 7.97 -9.35 -5.98
N TYR A 98 7.54 -9.00 -4.78
CA TYR A 98 6.17 -8.55 -4.51
C TYR A 98 6.13 -7.54 -3.37
N ASN A 99 5.01 -6.84 -3.25
CA ASN A 99 4.75 -5.94 -2.15
C ASN A 99 4.34 -6.74 -0.91
N THR A 100 5.06 -6.56 0.21
CA THR A 100 4.83 -7.31 1.45
C THR A 100 3.81 -6.61 2.36
N THR A 101 3.25 -7.35 3.31
CA THR A 101 2.35 -6.80 4.34
C THR A 101 2.99 -5.64 5.11
N TYR A 102 4.29 -5.74 5.46
CA TYR A 102 5.02 -4.63 6.07
C TYR A 102 5.01 -3.38 5.18
N GLN A 103 5.28 -3.57 3.88
CA GLN A 103 5.35 -2.48 2.91
C GLN A 103 3.99 -1.79 2.68
N THR A 104 2.88 -2.52 2.85
CA THR A 104 1.54 -1.91 2.76
C THR A 104 1.24 -0.95 3.90
N VAL A 105 1.78 -1.22 5.09
CA VAL A 105 1.53 -0.38 6.27
C VAL A 105 2.53 0.77 6.36
N PHE A 106 3.81 0.53 6.03
CA PHE A 106 4.89 1.52 6.12
C PHE A 106 5.62 1.73 4.78
N PRO A 107 4.92 2.11 3.70
CA PRO A 107 5.54 2.24 2.37
C PRO A 107 6.57 3.38 2.29
N ASN A 108 6.51 4.33 3.20
CA ASN A 108 7.44 5.45 3.29
C ASN A 108 8.66 5.16 4.21
N LEU A 109 8.84 3.90 4.67
CA LEU A 109 9.95 3.42 5.50
C LEU A 109 10.39 2.01 5.09
N MET A 110 10.41 1.74 3.78
CA MET A 110 10.73 0.42 3.22
C MET A 110 12.23 0.16 3.07
N LEU A 111 13.04 1.21 2.99
CA LEU A 111 14.50 1.14 2.78
C LEU A 111 15.28 1.56 4.03
N TRP A 112 14.72 2.48 4.83
CA TRP A 112 15.37 2.98 6.04
C TRP A 112 14.66 2.45 7.29
N GLY A 113 15.42 1.92 8.24
CA GLY A 113 14.87 1.45 9.52
C GLY A 113 13.97 0.22 9.44
N GLN A 114 13.82 -0.39 8.25
CA GLN A 114 12.93 -1.53 8.01
C GLN A 114 13.02 -2.63 9.08
N PRO A 115 14.21 -3.12 9.51
CA PRO A 115 14.27 -4.21 10.50
C PRO A 115 13.63 -3.83 11.83
N PHE A 116 13.79 -2.58 12.26
CA PHE A 116 13.20 -2.08 13.50
C PHE A 116 11.66 -2.01 13.40
N PHE A 117 11.14 -1.33 12.38
CA PHE A 117 9.70 -1.16 12.21
C PHE A 117 8.99 -2.49 11.93
N LYS A 118 9.59 -3.36 11.13
CA LYS A 118 9.08 -4.68 10.79
C LYS A 118 8.98 -5.60 12.03
N LYS A 119 10.00 -5.59 12.90
CA LYS A 119 9.98 -6.33 14.17
C LYS A 119 8.85 -5.85 15.09
N ASN A 120 8.69 -4.54 15.23
CA ASN A 120 7.62 -3.96 16.05
C ASN A 120 6.22 -4.25 15.46
N MET A 121 6.08 -4.17 14.14
CA MET A 121 4.83 -4.52 13.47
C MET A 121 4.49 -6.00 13.66
N ALA A 122 5.45 -6.91 13.51
CA ALA A 122 5.24 -8.34 13.71
C ALA A 122 4.77 -8.68 15.13
N PHE A 123 5.24 -7.92 16.13
CA PHE A 123 4.82 -8.10 17.52
C PHE A 123 3.36 -7.64 17.78
N LEU A 124 2.92 -6.59 17.10
CA LEU A 124 1.60 -5.99 17.30
C LEU A 124 0.51 -6.59 16.39
N MET A 125 0.91 -7.16 15.26
CA MET A 125 0.01 -7.62 14.21
C MET A 125 -0.71 -8.91 14.63
N PRO A 126 -2.02 -9.05 14.33
CA PRO A 126 -2.74 -10.32 14.52
C PRO A 126 -2.22 -11.41 13.58
N ASP A 127 -2.34 -12.67 13.99
CA ASP A 127 -1.86 -13.82 13.21
C ASP A 127 -2.71 -14.11 11.95
N LYS A 128 -3.95 -13.61 11.93
CA LYS A 128 -4.90 -13.87 10.85
C LYS A 128 -5.68 -12.62 10.43
N ARG A 129 -6.03 -12.56 9.16
CA ARG A 129 -6.90 -11.51 8.63
C ARG A 129 -8.35 -11.71 9.11
N PRO A 130 -9.02 -10.66 9.60
CA PRO A 130 -10.40 -10.78 10.09
C PRO A 130 -11.42 -11.13 8.99
N THR A 131 -11.10 -10.84 7.72
CA THR A 131 -12.04 -11.00 6.59
C THR A 131 -12.14 -12.44 6.05
N ASP A 132 -11.09 -13.25 6.15
CA ASP A 132 -11.01 -14.56 5.51
C ASP A 132 -10.16 -15.60 6.27
N ASN A 133 -9.74 -15.25 7.48
CA ASN A 133 -8.98 -16.13 8.35
C ASN A 133 -7.62 -16.59 7.78
N MET A 134 -7.16 -15.98 6.67
CA MET A 134 -5.85 -16.27 6.09
C MET A 134 -4.73 -15.79 7.00
N GLU A 135 -3.62 -16.50 6.99
CA GLU A 135 -2.42 -16.14 7.74
C GLU A 135 -1.93 -14.74 7.38
N LEU A 136 -1.55 -13.97 8.39
CA LEU A 136 -1.04 -12.61 8.25
C LEU A 136 0.37 -12.54 8.87
N LYS A 137 1.37 -12.38 8.01
CA LYS A 137 2.76 -12.17 8.42
C LYS A 137 3.33 -10.96 7.69
N VAL A 138 4.30 -10.31 8.29
CA VAL A 138 4.93 -9.09 7.76
C VAL A 138 5.58 -9.27 6.39
N ASP A 139 6.01 -10.50 6.07
CA ASP A 139 6.70 -10.86 4.83
C ASP A 139 5.79 -11.46 3.76
N LEU A 140 4.55 -11.79 4.08
CA LEU A 140 3.63 -12.34 3.09
C LEU A 140 3.23 -11.28 2.06
N PRO A 141 2.99 -11.72 0.80
CA PRO A 141 2.55 -10.83 -0.26
C PRO A 141 1.19 -10.19 0.07
N GLN A 142 1.03 -8.93 -0.30
CA GLN A 142 -0.18 -8.15 -0.04
C GLN A 142 -0.51 -7.23 -1.22
N GLU A 143 -1.75 -6.75 -1.27
CA GLU A 143 -2.27 -5.86 -2.31
C GLU A 143 -1.58 -4.50 -2.28
N GLU A 144 -1.13 -4.04 -3.45
CA GLU A 144 -0.41 -2.76 -3.60
C GLU A 144 -1.27 -1.56 -3.23
N GLU A 145 -2.60 -1.65 -3.38
CA GLU A 145 -3.50 -0.54 -3.11
C GLU A 145 -3.41 -0.03 -1.67
N PHE A 146 -3.12 -0.90 -0.70
CA PHE A 146 -2.88 -0.47 0.67
C PHE A 146 -1.61 0.37 0.82
N ALA A 147 -0.54 0.02 0.11
CA ALA A 147 0.68 0.81 0.06
C ALA A 147 0.44 2.15 -0.64
N LEU A 148 -0.21 2.10 -1.81
CA LEU A 148 -0.53 3.29 -2.61
C LEU A 148 -1.38 4.28 -1.83
N ALA A 149 -2.36 3.83 -1.01
CA ALA A 149 -3.17 4.69 -0.16
C ALA A 149 -2.36 5.44 0.92
N ASN A 150 -1.18 4.92 1.28
CA ASN A 150 -0.25 5.58 2.18
C ASN A 150 0.80 6.45 1.46
N MET A 151 0.95 6.30 0.14
CA MET A 151 1.94 7.04 -0.67
C MET A 151 1.35 8.20 -1.45
N MET A 152 0.04 8.16 -1.76
CA MET A 152 -0.66 9.20 -2.53
C MET A 152 -2.15 9.27 -2.17
N PRO A 153 -2.83 10.42 -2.41
CA PRO A 153 -4.26 10.54 -2.09
C PRO A 153 -5.20 9.96 -3.17
N TYR A 154 -4.69 9.52 -4.30
CA TYR A 154 -5.45 9.16 -5.50
C TYR A 154 -5.64 7.65 -5.62
N THR A 155 -6.28 7.01 -4.61
CA THR A 155 -6.47 5.56 -4.56
C THR A 155 -7.89 5.17 -4.20
N TYR A 156 -8.33 4.02 -4.74
CA TYR A 156 -9.66 3.50 -4.43
C TYR A 156 -9.78 3.13 -2.94
N TYR A 157 -8.72 2.61 -2.31
CA TYR A 157 -8.78 2.17 -0.90
C TYR A 157 -8.91 3.30 0.13
N ASN A 158 -8.96 4.55 -0.28
CA ASN A 158 -9.40 5.65 0.57
C ASN A 158 -10.83 5.45 1.10
N PHE A 159 -11.66 4.60 0.46
CA PHE A 159 -12.98 4.24 0.98
C PHE A 159 -12.93 3.51 2.33
N TRP A 160 -11.84 2.83 2.66
CA TRP A 160 -11.66 2.23 3.99
C TRP A 160 -11.61 3.28 5.12
N PHE A 161 -11.20 4.49 4.79
CA PHE A 161 -11.12 5.61 5.73
C PHE A 161 -12.39 6.46 5.71
N PHE A 162 -12.95 6.65 4.53
CA PHE A 162 -14.11 7.51 4.27
C PHE A 162 -15.15 6.80 3.39
N PRO A 163 -15.87 5.78 3.93
CA PRO A 163 -16.78 4.94 3.15
C PRO A 163 -17.95 5.73 2.52
N LYS A 164 -18.33 6.88 3.07
CA LYS A 164 -19.36 7.77 2.48
C LYS A 164 -18.98 8.29 1.08
N HIS A 165 -17.69 8.26 0.73
CA HIS A 165 -17.15 8.68 -0.58
C HIS A 165 -16.81 7.50 -1.49
N MET A 166 -17.25 6.28 -1.18
CA MET A 166 -16.84 5.07 -1.91
C MET A 166 -17.15 5.15 -3.40
N LEU A 167 -18.32 5.66 -3.80
CA LEU A 167 -18.71 5.77 -5.21
C LEU A 167 -17.82 6.78 -5.97
N GLU A 168 -17.48 7.90 -5.34
CA GLU A 168 -16.54 8.88 -5.90
C GLU A 168 -15.15 8.24 -6.12
N TYR A 169 -14.65 7.50 -5.14
CA TYR A 169 -13.36 6.81 -5.25
C TYR A 169 -13.40 5.66 -6.29
N CYS A 170 -14.54 4.99 -6.43
CA CYS A 170 -14.73 3.96 -7.44
C CYS A 170 -14.60 4.56 -8.86
N ASP A 171 -15.38 5.58 -9.15
CA ASP A 171 -15.42 6.25 -10.45
C ASP A 171 -14.05 6.83 -10.81
N ARG A 172 -13.42 7.56 -9.90
CA ARG A 172 -12.15 8.23 -10.15
C ARG A 172 -10.95 7.30 -10.11
N TYR A 173 -10.86 6.43 -9.10
CA TYR A 173 -9.59 5.74 -8.79
C TYR A 173 -9.63 4.22 -8.96
N LEU A 174 -10.79 3.61 -9.19
CA LEU A 174 -10.90 2.22 -9.60
C LEU A 174 -10.97 2.11 -11.12
N LEU A 175 -11.86 2.86 -11.76
CA LEU A 175 -12.09 2.81 -13.21
C LEU A 175 -11.16 3.76 -14.00
N PHE A 176 -10.62 4.77 -13.35
CA PHE A 176 -9.81 5.85 -13.96
C PHE A 176 -10.56 6.66 -15.05
N ASP A 177 -11.89 6.71 -14.96
CA ASP A 177 -12.71 7.40 -15.97
C ASP A 177 -12.69 8.94 -15.78
N ASN A 178 -12.85 9.41 -14.54
CA ASN A 178 -12.92 10.83 -14.21
C ASN A 178 -11.69 11.33 -13.43
N ILE A 179 -10.50 10.93 -13.85
CA ILE A 179 -9.21 11.29 -13.24
C ILE A 179 -8.49 12.29 -14.14
N SER A 180 -7.86 13.29 -13.53
CA SER A 180 -7.02 14.24 -14.25
C SER A 180 -5.70 13.58 -14.70
N GLU A 181 -5.07 14.16 -15.75
CA GLU A 181 -3.79 13.68 -16.22
C GLU A 181 -2.72 13.75 -15.11
N HIS A 182 -2.72 14.81 -14.31
CA HIS A 182 -1.83 14.94 -13.16
C HIS A 182 -2.00 13.78 -12.17
N GLU A 183 -3.23 13.40 -11.81
CA GLU A 183 -3.50 12.29 -10.89
C GLU A 183 -3.05 10.95 -11.49
N ARG A 184 -3.22 10.77 -12.80
CA ARG A 184 -2.76 9.60 -13.55
C ARG A 184 -1.24 9.49 -13.53
N GLU A 185 -0.53 10.57 -13.78
CA GLU A 185 0.94 10.58 -13.72
C GLU A 185 1.46 10.34 -12.30
N VAL A 186 0.86 10.95 -11.29
CA VAL A 186 1.23 10.66 -9.87
C VAL A 186 1.02 9.18 -9.54
N PHE A 187 -0.05 8.55 -10.06
CA PHE A 187 -0.25 7.11 -9.90
C PHE A 187 0.87 6.31 -10.56
N LYS A 188 1.20 6.60 -11.84
CA LYS A 188 2.25 5.89 -12.58
C LYS A 188 3.61 5.98 -11.87
N GLU A 189 4.03 7.18 -11.49
CA GLU A 189 5.29 7.42 -10.77
C GLU A 189 5.33 6.70 -9.42
N THR A 190 4.25 6.80 -8.64
CA THR A 190 4.17 6.19 -7.32
C THR A 190 4.16 4.67 -7.40
N PHE A 191 3.44 4.10 -8.37
CA PHE A 191 3.38 2.66 -8.56
C PHE A 191 4.74 2.11 -9.04
N LEU A 192 5.41 2.79 -9.98
CA LEU A 192 6.76 2.42 -10.40
C LEU A 192 7.78 2.49 -9.24
N LYS A 193 7.68 3.53 -8.39
CA LYS A 193 8.48 3.64 -7.17
C LYS A 193 8.25 2.44 -6.25
N LEU A 194 6.99 2.07 -6.01
CA LEU A 194 6.63 0.93 -5.18
C LEU A 194 7.21 -0.39 -5.73
N ILE A 195 7.08 -0.63 -7.03
CA ILE A 195 7.66 -1.81 -7.70
C ILE A 195 9.17 -1.89 -7.47
N LYS A 196 9.90 -0.82 -7.77
CA LYS A 196 11.37 -0.78 -7.61
C LYS A 196 11.81 -1.09 -6.19
N ILE A 197 11.14 -0.52 -5.19
CA ILE A 197 11.46 -0.77 -3.78
C ILE A 197 11.10 -2.19 -3.37
N SER A 198 9.97 -2.71 -3.84
CA SER A 198 9.53 -4.08 -3.54
C SER A 198 10.50 -5.11 -4.11
N LEU A 199 10.95 -4.96 -5.35
CA LEU A 199 11.99 -5.79 -5.96
C LEU A 199 13.31 -5.70 -5.20
N TRP A 200 13.73 -4.49 -4.81
CA TRP A 200 14.94 -4.30 -4.01
C TRP A 200 14.91 -5.05 -2.69
N ASN A 201 13.76 -5.05 -2.02
CA ASN A 201 13.58 -5.70 -0.71
C ASN A 201 13.45 -7.22 -0.80
N THR A 202 12.72 -7.73 -1.78
CA THR A 202 12.46 -9.18 -1.95
C THR A 202 13.55 -9.88 -2.74
N LYS A 203 14.42 -9.13 -3.45
CA LYS A 203 15.46 -9.65 -4.33
C LYS A 203 14.94 -10.44 -5.53
N GLY A 204 13.68 -10.28 -5.89
CA GLY A 204 13.12 -10.80 -7.12
C GLY A 204 13.58 -10.00 -8.34
N SER A 205 13.63 -10.64 -9.52
CA SER A 205 13.97 -10.01 -10.81
C SER A 205 12.73 -9.53 -11.57
N GLN A 206 11.56 -10.11 -11.32
CA GLN A 206 10.29 -9.71 -11.93
C GLN A 206 9.24 -9.41 -10.86
N PHE A 207 8.52 -8.30 -11.00
CA PHE A 207 7.49 -7.93 -10.02
C PHE A 207 6.19 -8.72 -10.26
N LEU A 208 5.68 -9.33 -9.21
CA LEU A 208 4.37 -9.99 -9.19
C LEU A 208 3.36 -9.08 -8.50
N SER A 209 2.45 -8.55 -9.26
CA SER A 209 1.35 -7.70 -8.78
C SER A 209 0.08 -8.50 -8.58
N LYS A 210 -0.59 -8.30 -7.44
CA LYS A 210 -1.95 -8.76 -7.21
C LYS A 210 -2.74 -7.66 -6.50
N ASN A 211 -3.51 -6.94 -7.25
CA ASN A 211 -4.30 -5.82 -6.77
C ASN A 211 -5.65 -5.79 -7.50
N PRO A 212 -6.77 -6.18 -6.85
CA PRO A 212 -8.06 -6.23 -7.53
C PRO A 212 -8.45 -4.94 -8.27
N PRO A 213 -8.15 -3.71 -7.75
CA PRO A 213 -8.35 -2.47 -8.50
C PRO A 213 -7.66 -2.42 -9.87
N HIS A 214 -6.58 -3.14 -10.09
CA HIS A 214 -5.89 -3.16 -11.38
C HIS A 214 -6.74 -3.75 -12.51
N THR A 215 -7.74 -4.56 -12.19
CA THR A 215 -8.70 -5.07 -13.17
C THR A 215 -9.47 -3.93 -13.87
N GLY A 216 -9.74 -2.83 -13.18
CA GLY A 216 -10.32 -1.62 -13.77
C GLY A 216 -9.34 -0.70 -14.47
N ARG A 217 -8.02 -0.92 -14.30
CA ARG A 217 -6.93 -0.02 -14.78
C ARG A 217 -6.06 -0.65 -15.87
N VAL A 218 -6.50 -1.73 -16.51
CA VAL A 218 -5.70 -2.51 -17.48
C VAL A 218 -5.11 -1.62 -18.58
N LYS A 219 -5.88 -0.66 -19.11
CA LYS A 219 -5.38 0.28 -20.12
C LYS A 219 -4.15 1.05 -19.60
N THR A 220 -4.22 1.62 -18.41
CA THR A 220 -3.10 2.36 -17.81
C THR A 220 -1.88 1.48 -17.57
N LEU A 221 -2.10 0.22 -17.14
CA LEU A 221 -0.99 -0.72 -16.93
C LEU A 221 -0.27 -1.07 -18.25
N VAL A 222 -1.03 -1.31 -19.33
CA VAL A 222 -0.45 -1.55 -20.67
C VAL A 222 0.27 -0.32 -21.22
N GLU A 223 -0.14 0.88 -20.85
CA GLU A 223 0.58 2.12 -21.21
C GLU A 223 1.90 2.31 -20.43
N MET A 224 2.03 1.67 -19.27
CA MET A 224 3.22 1.78 -18.40
C MET A 224 4.31 0.77 -18.74
N PHE A 225 3.91 -0.39 -19.20
CA PHE A 225 4.76 -1.57 -19.40
C PHE A 225 4.48 -2.21 -20.77
#